data_31e94a3442d00947bdde5dca1f141a3c
#
_entry.id   31e94a3442d00947bdde5dca1f141a3c
#
_cell.length_a   1.000
_cell.length_b   1.000
_cell.length_c   1.000
_cell.angle_alpha   90.00
_cell.angle_beta   90.00
_cell.angle_gamma   90.00
#
_symmetry.space_group_name_H-M   'P 1'
#
loop_
_entity.id
_entity.type
_entity.pdbx_description
1 polymer ?
#
loop_
_entity_poly.entity_id
_entity_poly.type
_entity_poly.pdbx_seq_one_letter_code
_entity_poly.pdbx_strand_id
1 'polypeptide(L)'
;KNGTLKLCDFGFARTLAGPGARYTDYVATRWYRGPELLTGETQYGKPVDVWAIGCMLPEMASGAPLFPGESDIDQLFHIMRCFGQLPPNLLDVFKSNPLFNGIKIPESLSATETLDRRFPQYGRELLSFMKSCLRYEPEHRATCGELMEHEYFTEDGFVAWFEGELKQMLDRDAADFKMRQKKYRKSMRSRGGDPNAEHRQAHAPPPPPPQQAQHHHAPPPAPSIPPPPPQERAHAPAAAPSLPSHLG
;
A
#
# COMPACT_ATOMS: atom_id res chain seq x y z
N LYS A 1 -17.22 10.91 11.51
CA LYS A 1 -17.99 10.92 12.78
C LYS A 1 -19.47 10.52 12.58
N ASN A 2 -19.90 10.28 11.37
CA ASN A 2 -21.30 9.94 11.02
C ASN A 2 -21.45 8.49 10.53
N GLY A 3 -20.51 7.61 10.82
CA GLY A 3 -20.55 6.21 10.42
C GLY A 3 -20.39 5.95 8.92
N THR A 4 -20.20 6.99 8.10
CA THR A 4 -20.02 6.84 6.66
C THR A 4 -18.54 6.79 6.32
N LEU A 5 -18.09 5.66 5.76
CA LEU A 5 -16.77 5.52 5.16
C LEU A 5 -16.76 6.20 3.78
N LYS A 6 -15.71 6.96 3.51
CA LYS A 6 -15.45 7.54 2.17
C LYS A 6 -14.03 7.25 1.75
N LEU A 7 -13.87 6.73 0.53
CA LEU A 7 -12.56 6.58 -0.08
C LEU A 7 -12.08 7.95 -0.58
N CYS A 8 -10.81 8.24 -0.34
CA CYS A 8 -10.15 9.48 -0.78
C CYS A 8 -8.70 9.17 -1.17
N ASP A 9 -8.01 10.17 -1.72
CA ASP A 9 -6.61 10.08 -2.14
C ASP A 9 -6.36 9.00 -3.21
N PHE A 10 -6.91 9.24 -4.39
CA PHE A 10 -6.72 8.36 -5.56
C PHE A 10 -5.40 8.61 -6.30
N GLY A 11 -4.42 9.29 -5.68
CA GLY A 11 -3.13 9.62 -6.30
C GLY A 11 -2.34 8.39 -6.78
N PHE A 12 -2.51 7.26 -6.11
CA PHE A 12 -1.92 5.97 -6.48
C PHE A 12 -2.90 5.00 -7.13
N ALA A 13 -4.17 5.40 -7.33
CA ALA A 13 -5.14 4.55 -8.01
C ALA A 13 -4.76 4.35 -9.48
N ARG A 14 -4.97 3.13 -9.98
CA ARG A 14 -4.65 2.76 -11.36
C ARG A 14 -5.85 2.08 -12.01
N THR A 15 -6.03 2.36 -13.30
CA THR A 15 -6.95 1.59 -14.12
C THR A 15 -6.35 0.21 -14.36
N LEU A 16 -7.13 -0.84 -14.13
CA LEU A 16 -6.72 -2.20 -14.46
C LEU A 16 -6.67 -2.33 -15.98
N ALA A 17 -5.49 -2.60 -16.49
CA ALA A 17 -5.30 -2.95 -17.89
C ALA A 17 -5.60 -4.46 -18.10
N GLY A 18 -5.59 -4.91 -19.35
CA GLY A 18 -5.85 -6.31 -19.70
C GLY A 18 -4.83 -7.29 -19.10
N PRO A 19 -5.06 -8.61 -19.27
CA PRO A 19 -4.17 -9.65 -18.76
C PRO A 19 -2.71 -9.42 -19.21
N GLY A 20 -1.75 -9.59 -18.30
CA GLY A 20 -0.32 -9.40 -18.56
C GLY A 20 0.17 -7.95 -18.45
N ALA A 21 -0.68 -6.99 -18.11
CA ALA A 21 -0.23 -5.62 -17.85
C ALA A 21 0.72 -5.56 -16.65
N ARG A 22 1.84 -4.85 -16.84
CA ARG A 22 2.86 -4.65 -15.79
C ARG A 22 2.68 -3.29 -15.15
N TYR A 23 2.82 -3.25 -13.84
CA TYR A 23 2.70 -2.04 -13.03
C TYR A 23 4.00 -1.76 -12.27
N THR A 24 4.11 -0.59 -11.66
CA THR A 24 5.22 -0.28 -10.77
C THR A 24 4.98 -0.95 -9.42
N ASP A 25 5.98 -1.60 -8.89
CA ASP A 25 6.02 -2.30 -7.60
C ASP A 25 6.02 -1.36 -6.38
N TYR A 26 6.40 -0.10 -6.57
CA TYR A 26 6.57 0.87 -5.50
C TYR A 26 5.30 1.69 -5.26
N VAL A 27 4.35 1.14 -4.49
CA VAL A 27 3.07 1.81 -4.20
C VAL A 27 2.76 1.72 -2.70
N ALA A 28 2.39 2.86 -2.10
CA ALA A 28 1.87 3.00 -0.74
C ALA A 28 2.84 2.61 0.41
N THR A 29 2.38 2.80 1.64
CA THR A 29 3.09 2.37 2.86
C THR A 29 3.27 0.86 2.85
N ARG A 30 4.50 0.37 3.07
CA ARG A 30 4.85 -1.07 2.96
C ARG A 30 4.06 -1.98 3.90
N TRP A 31 3.60 -1.49 5.04
CA TRP A 31 2.89 -2.31 6.04
C TRP A 31 1.62 -3.00 5.54
N TYR A 32 1.06 -2.48 4.45
CA TYR A 32 -0.17 -2.99 3.83
C TYR A 32 0.08 -3.64 2.46
N ARG A 33 1.34 -3.77 2.04
CA ARG A 33 1.68 -4.39 0.75
C ARG A 33 1.54 -5.90 0.82
N GLY A 34 0.91 -6.48 -0.20
CA GLY A 34 0.87 -7.92 -0.37
C GLY A 34 2.25 -8.52 -0.66
N PRO A 35 2.46 -9.80 -0.34
CA PRO A 35 3.73 -10.48 -0.54
C PRO A 35 4.20 -10.45 -2.00
N GLU A 36 3.29 -10.47 -2.97
CA GLU A 36 3.59 -10.31 -4.40
C GLU A 36 4.28 -8.97 -4.70
N LEU A 37 3.81 -7.88 -4.12
CA LEU A 37 4.44 -6.56 -4.29
C LEU A 37 5.80 -6.48 -3.60
N LEU A 38 5.93 -7.12 -2.44
CA LEU A 38 7.18 -7.13 -1.68
C LEU A 38 8.27 -7.96 -2.35
N THR A 39 7.91 -9.01 -3.10
CA THR A 39 8.85 -9.81 -3.89
C THR A 39 9.21 -9.15 -5.22
N GLY A 40 8.46 -8.12 -5.65
CA GLY A 40 8.69 -7.38 -6.90
C GLY A 40 7.87 -7.89 -8.08
N GLU A 41 6.74 -8.59 -7.82
CA GLU A 41 5.81 -8.95 -8.88
C GLU A 41 5.19 -7.68 -9.49
N THR A 42 5.21 -7.61 -10.80
CA THR A 42 4.67 -6.47 -11.56
C THR A 42 3.31 -6.74 -12.17
N GLN A 43 2.86 -8.00 -12.16
CA GLN A 43 1.54 -8.41 -12.65
C GLN A 43 0.60 -8.61 -11.45
N TYR A 44 0.10 -7.52 -10.89
CA TYR A 44 -0.81 -7.55 -9.75
C TYR A 44 -2.16 -6.90 -10.10
N GLY A 45 -3.15 -7.04 -9.24
CA GLY A 45 -4.49 -6.54 -9.50
C GLY A 45 -5.29 -6.30 -8.21
N LYS A 46 -6.62 -6.39 -8.31
CA LYS A 46 -7.56 -6.16 -7.20
C LYS A 46 -7.21 -6.87 -5.88
N PRO A 47 -6.64 -8.09 -5.87
CA PRO A 47 -6.35 -8.78 -4.61
C PRO A 47 -5.32 -8.05 -3.70
N VAL A 48 -4.54 -7.10 -4.21
CA VAL A 48 -3.63 -6.31 -3.36
C VAL A 48 -4.39 -5.44 -2.35
N ASP A 49 -5.56 -4.92 -2.75
CA ASP A 49 -6.42 -4.12 -1.86
C ASP A 49 -7.09 -4.99 -0.80
N VAL A 50 -7.43 -6.24 -1.15
CA VAL A 50 -7.98 -7.22 -0.20
C VAL A 50 -6.95 -7.58 0.87
N TRP A 51 -5.68 -7.79 0.49
CA TRP A 51 -4.61 -7.96 1.47
C TRP A 51 -4.51 -6.76 2.43
N ALA A 52 -4.56 -5.54 1.90
CA ALA A 52 -4.54 -4.33 2.70
C ALA A 52 -5.71 -4.27 3.70
N ILE A 53 -6.92 -4.66 3.30
CA ILE A 53 -8.08 -4.77 4.19
C ILE A 53 -7.78 -5.75 5.33
N GLY A 54 -7.22 -6.93 5.02
CA GLY A 54 -6.83 -7.92 6.01
C GLY A 54 -5.80 -7.41 7.02
N CYS A 55 -4.90 -6.51 6.61
CA CYS A 55 -3.92 -5.87 7.49
C CYS A 55 -4.55 -4.77 8.37
N MET A 56 -5.46 -3.98 7.80
CA MET A 56 -6.10 -2.87 8.52
C MET A 56 -7.06 -3.33 9.62
N LEU A 57 -7.73 -4.46 9.43
CA LEU A 57 -8.76 -4.92 10.36
C LEU A 57 -8.23 -5.17 11.78
N PRO A 58 -7.15 -5.95 11.98
CA PRO A 58 -6.57 -6.11 13.32
C PRO A 58 -5.97 -4.81 13.86
N GLU A 59 -5.46 -3.93 13.02
CA GLU A 59 -4.96 -2.62 13.43
C GLU A 59 -6.09 -1.73 13.97
N MET A 60 -7.25 -1.70 13.31
CA MET A 60 -8.41 -0.97 13.82
C MET A 60 -8.88 -1.49 15.20
N ALA A 61 -8.73 -2.79 15.46
CA ALA A 61 -9.13 -3.39 16.71
C ALA A 61 -8.09 -3.26 17.83
N SER A 62 -6.79 -3.27 17.50
CA SER A 62 -5.68 -3.26 18.49
C SER A 62 -4.96 -1.92 18.61
N GLY A 63 -5.08 -1.05 17.60
CA GLY A 63 -4.30 0.19 17.50
C GLY A 63 -2.85 -0.01 17.05
N ALA A 64 -2.44 -1.24 16.70
CA ALA A 64 -1.09 -1.56 16.25
C ALA A 64 -1.10 -2.24 14.86
N PRO A 65 -0.18 -1.89 13.95
CA PRO A 65 -0.14 -2.48 12.62
C PRO A 65 0.17 -3.98 12.69
N LEU A 66 -0.40 -4.74 11.76
CA LEU A 66 -0.24 -6.20 11.72
C LEU A 66 1.21 -6.61 11.41
N PHE A 67 1.83 -5.97 10.42
CA PHE A 67 3.19 -6.25 9.96
C PHE A 67 3.99 -4.94 9.83
N PRO A 68 4.63 -4.46 10.91
CA PRO A 68 5.34 -3.18 10.92
C PRO A 68 6.80 -3.31 10.43
N GLY A 69 7.02 -3.78 9.20
CA GLY A 69 8.37 -3.96 8.66
C GLY A 69 9.08 -2.63 8.35
N GLU A 70 10.36 -2.56 8.65
CA GLU A 70 11.22 -1.40 8.39
C GLU A 70 11.77 -1.40 6.96
N SER A 71 11.87 -2.56 6.33
CA SER A 71 12.23 -2.76 4.93
C SER A 71 11.30 -3.77 4.27
N ASP A 72 11.34 -3.88 2.92
CA ASP A 72 10.50 -4.85 2.20
C ASP A 72 10.84 -6.29 2.59
N ILE A 73 12.11 -6.56 2.88
CA ILE A 73 12.57 -7.85 3.35
C ILE A 73 12.10 -8.13 4.78
N ASP A 74 12.23 -7.15 5.68
CA ASP A 74 11.74 -7.29 7.04
C ASP A 74 10.20 -7.48 7.06
N GLN A 75 9.49 -6.74 6.20
CA GLN A 75 8.06 -6.92 5.99
C GLN A 75 7.72 -8.36 5.58
N LEU A 76 8.47 -8.92 4.62
CA LEU A 76 8.30 -10.32 4.21
C LEU A 76 8.56 -11.28 5.37
N PHE A 77 9.60 -11.04 6.20
CA PHE A 77 9.85 -11.88 7.37
C PHE A 77 8.73 -11.82 8.41
N HIS A 78 8.12 -10.65 8.63
CA HIS A 78 6.92 -10.53 9.47
C HIS A 78 5.77 -11.39 8.92
N ILE A 79 5.53 -11.36 7.61
CA ILE A 79 4.51 -12.17 6.95
C ILE A 79 4.84 -13.66 7.07
N MET A 80 6.09 -14.05 6.81
CA MET A 80 6.53 -15.45 6.89
C MET A 80 6.46 -16.00 8.31
N ARG A 81 6.70 -15.20 9.35
CA ARG A 81 6.48 -15.64 10.74
C ARG A 81 5.00 -15.96 11.00
N CYS A 82 4.09 -15.27 10.32
CA CYS A 82 2.65 -15.50 10.47
C CYS A 82 2.13 -16.68 9.64
N PHE A 83 2.58 -16.81 8.40
CA PHE A 83 2.03 -17.75 7.43
C PHE A 83 2.98 -18.88 7.02
N GLY A 84 4.23 -18.85 7.46
CA GLY A 84 5.26 -19.83 7.10
C GLY A 84 5.99 -19.46 5.82
N GLN A 85 6.59 -20.48 5.19
CA GLN A 85 7.42 -20.35 4.01
C GLN A 85 6.68 -19.70 2.84
N LEU A 86 7.39 -18.87 2.06
CA LEU A 86 6.87 -18.37 0.79
C LEU A 86 6.56 -19.53 -0.16
N PRO A 87 5.45 -19.48 -0.89
CA PRO A 87 5.16 -20.46 -1.93
C PRO A 87 6.18 -20.36 -3.07
N PRO A 88 6.38 -21.47 -3.84
CA PRO A 88 7.43 -21.53 -4.85
C PRO A 88 7.41 -20.41 -5.87
N ASN A 89 6.23 -20.02 -6.35
CA ASN A 89 6.05 -18.94 -7.32
C ASN A 89 6.58 -17.59 -6.78
N LEU A 90 6.25 -17.21 -5.55
CA LEU A 90 6.75 -15.97 -4.94
C LEU A 90 8.25 -16.07 -4.61
N LEU A 91 8.72 -17.24 -4.22
CA LEU A 91 10.13 -17.48 -3.96
C LEU A 91 10.97 -17.33 -5.25
N ASP A 92 10.45 -17.78 -6.38
CA ASP A 92 11.12 -17.66 -7.69
C ASP A 92 11.16 -16.19 -8.14
N VAL A 93 10.08 -15.43 -7.96
CA VAL A 93 10.07 -13.98 -8.20
C VAL A 93 11.09 -13.28 -7.31
N PHE A 94 11.12 -13.59 -6.01
CA PHE A 94 12.09 -13.04 -5.07
C PHE A 94 13.53 -13.32 -5.49
N LYS A 95 13.86 -14.55 -5.86
CA LYS A 95 15.20 -14.97 -6.30
C LYS A 95 15.64 -14.31 -7.60
N SER A 96 14.70 -14.03 -8.50
CA SER A 96 14.98 -13.39 -9.78
C SER A 96 15.07 -11.87 -9.69
N ASN A 97 14.67 -11.27 -8.56
CA ASN A 97 14.73 -9.83 -8.37
C ASN A 97 16.15 -9.38 -7.98
N PRO A 98 16.82 -8.54 -8.80
CA PRO A 98 18.18 -8.07 -8.52
C PRO A 98 18.33 -7.33 -7.18
N LEU A 99 17.25 -6.71 -6.68
CA LEU A 99 17.25 -5.98 -5.40
C LEU A 99 17.50 -6.91 -4.20
N PHE A 100 17.25 -8.21 -4.35
CA PHE A 100 17.41 -9.21 -3.29
C PHE A 100 18.63 -10.11 -3.48
N ASN A 101 19.53 -9.76 -4.39
CA ASN A 101 20.75 -10.53 -4.61
C ASN A 101 21.55 -10.70 -3.32
N GLY A 102 21.91 -11.93 -3.01
CA GLY A 102 22.67 -12.29 -1.81
C GLY A 102 21.84 -12.48 -0.54
N ILE A 103 20.53 -12.15 -0.57
CA ILE A 103 19.64 -12.39 0.56
C ILE A 103 19.13 -13.83 0.50
N LYS A 104 19.29 -14.53 1.63
CA LYS A 104 18.83 -15.92 1.76
C LYS A 104 17.55 -15.96 2.58
N ILE A 105 16.49 -16.50 1.99
CA ILE A 105 15.32 -16.93 2.75
C ILE A 105 15.61 -18.34 3.28
N PRO A 106 15.33 -18.63 4.57
CA PRO A 106 15.48 -19.96 5.12
C PRO A 106 14.70 -21.01 4.30
N GLU A 107 15.29 -22.18 4.07
CA GLU A 107 14.65 -23.24 3.26
C GLU A 107 13.40 -23.82 3.91
N SER A 108 13.31 -23.74 5.23
CA SER A 108 12.11 -24.14 5.97
C SER A 108 11.84 -23.15 7.09
N LEU A 109 10.73 -22.45 6.99
CA LEU A 109 10.25 -21.54 8.02
C LEU A 109 8.82 -21.93 8.39
N SER A 110 8.65 -22.43 9.62
CA SER A 110 7.32 -22.70 10.16
C SER A 110 6.67 -21.42 10.66
N ALA A 111 5.35 -21.31 10.52
CA ALA A 111 4.58 -20.23 11.10
C ALA A 111 4.63 -20.30 12.64
N THR A 112 5.28 -19.33 13.25
CA THR A 112 5.45 -19.25 14.71
C THR A 112 4.45 -18.29 15.37
N GLU A 113 4.01 -17.28 14.65
CA GLU A 113 3.14 -16.19 15.10
C GLU A 113 1.84 -16.16 14.29
N THR A 114 1.15 -17.31 14.18
CA THR A 114 -0.12 -17.38 13.42
C THR A 114 -1.16 -16.39 13.93
N LEU A 115 -2.13 -16.03 13.08
CA LEU A 115 -3.21 -15.11 13.47
C LEU A 115 -3.93 -15.57 14.74
N ASP A 116 -4.18 -16.86 14.86
CA ASP A 116 -4.84 -17.44 16.06
C ASP A 116 -4.00 -17.29 17.33
N ARG A 117 -2.66 -17.37 17.22
CA ARG A 117 -1.75 -17.17 18.35
C ARG A 117 -1.59 -15.71 18.72
N ARG A 118 -1.58 -14.82 17.73
CA ARG A 118 -1.43 -13.38 17.96
C ARG A 118 -2.70 -12.73 18.50
N PHE A 119 -3.86 -13.27 18.14
CA PHE A 119 -5.17 -12.69 18.44
C PHE A 119 -6.13 -13.71 19.06
N PRO A 120 -5.73 -14.37 20.17
CA PRO A 120 -6.57 -15.38 20.82
C PRO A 120 -7.88 -14.80 21.40
N GLN A 121 -7.95 -13.47 21.54
CA GLN A 121 -9.13 -12.74 22.02
C GLN A 121 -10.16 -12.44 20.92
N TYR A 122 -9.83 -12.65 19.63
CA TYR A 122 -10.76 -12.38 18.53
C TYR A 122 -11.70 -13.56 18.31
N GLY A 123 -12.95 -13.27 17.98
CA GLY A 123 -13.94 -14.27 17.60
C GLY A 123 -13.53 -15.03 16.33
N ARG A 124 -14.10 -16.22 16.17
CA ARG A 124 -13.85 -17.10 15.04
C ARG A 124 -14.13 -16.40 13.70
N GLU A 125 -15.20 -15.64 13.64
CA GLU A 125 -15.68 -14.95 12.44
C GLU A 125 -14.68 -13.88 11.98
N LEU A 126 -14.13 -13.10 12.91
CA LEU A 126 -13.10 -12.09 12.64
C LEU A 126 -11.80 -12.73 12.13
N LEU A 127 -11.35 -13.80 12.80
CA LEU A 127 -10.17 -14.55 12.39
C LEU A 127 -10.37 -15.22 11.01
N SER A 128 -11.57 -15.76 10.74
CA SER A 128 -11.95 -16.32 9.45
C SER A 128 -11.89 -15.26 8.35
N PHE A 129 -12.46 -14.08 8.59
CA PHE A 129 -12.40 -12.95 7.68
C PHE A 129 -10.96 -12.53 7.36
N MET A 130 -10.14 -12.36 8.39
CA MET A 130 -8.72 -12.04 8.20
C MET A 130 -8.00 -13.09 7.36
N LYS A 131 -8.23 -14.38 7.63
CA LYS A 131 -7.65 -15.50 6.87
C LYS A 131 -8.12 -15.55 5.43
N SER A 132 -9.32 -15.09 5.13
CA SER A 132 -9.85 -14.99 3.77
C SER A 132 -9.20 -13.87 2.96
N CYS A 133 -8.76 -12.80 3.63
CA CYS A 133 -8.03 -11.69 3.00
C CYS A 133 -6.52 -11.99 2.85
N LEU A 134 -5.92 -12.65 3.85
CA LEU A 134 -4.47 -12.78 4.00
C LEU A 134 -4.00 -14.16 3.50
N ARG A 135 -4.01 -14.33 2.19
CA ARG A 135 -3.45 -15.51 1.49
C ARG A 135 -2.23 -15.09 0.69
N TYR A 136 -1.21 -15.97 0.62
CA TYR A 136 -0.05 -15.71 -0.21
C TYR A 136 -0.43 -15.53 -1.68
N GLU A 137 -1.18 -16.50 -2.20
CA GLU A 137 -1.66 -16.50 -3.57
C GLU A 137 -2.82 -15.52 -3.73
N PRO A 138 -2.68 -14.49 -4.60
CA PRO A 138 -3.72 -13.48 -4.82
C PRO A 138 -5.07 -14.08 -5.26
N GLU A 139 -5.03 -15.14 -6.06
CA GLU A 139 -6.22 -15.85 -6.56
C GLU A 139 -6.98 -16.62 -5.48
N HIS A 140 -6.34 -16.91 -4.35
CA HIS A 140 -6.97 -17.57 -3.20
C HIS A 140 -7.53 -16.58 -2.17
N ARG A 141 -7.33 -15.29 -2.37
CA ARG A 141 -7.97 -14.25 -1.54
C ARG A 141 -9.43 -14.10 -1.95
N ALA A 142 -10.28 -13.92 -0.94
CA ALA A 142 -11.68 -13.62 -1.20
C ALA A 142 -11.82 -12.32 -2.01
N THR A 143 -12.83 -12.25 -2.85
CA THR A 143 -13.24 -11.01 -3.50
C THR A 143 -13.99 -10.10 -2.53
N CYS A 144 -14.09 -8.81 -2.83
CA CYS A 144 -14.93 -7.90 -2.03
C CYS A 144 -16.39 -8.36 -1.94
N GLY A 145 -16.93 -8.99 -3.01
CA GLY A 145 -18.29 -9.55 -3.01
C GLY A 145 -18.42 -10.67 -1.98
N GLU A 146 -17.52 -11.65 -2.00
CA GLU A 146 -17.50 -12.75 -1.03
C GLU A 146 -17.29 -12.26 0.40
N LEU A 147 -16.45 -11.24 0.59
CA LEU A 147 -16.24 -10.63 1.91
C LEU A 147 -17.49 -9.93 2.43
N MET A 148 -18.32 -9.33 1.58
CA MET A 148 -19.58 -8.71 1.98
C MET A 148 -20.61 -9.75 2.47
N GLU A 149 -20.50 -10.99 2.02
CA GLU A 149 -21.37 -12.11 2.40
C GLU A 149 -20.76 -12.97 3.54
N HIS A 150 -19.57 -12.59 4.04
CA HIS A 150 -18.87 -13.36 5.06
C HIS A 150 -19.61 -13.33 6.41
N GLU A 151 -19.53 -14.44 7.16
CA GLU A 151 -20.13 -14.64 8.50
C GLU A 151 -19.88 -13.45 9.44
N TYR A 152 -18.70 -12.84 9.35
CA TYR A 152 -18.34 -11.66 10.13
C TYR A 152 -19.35 -10.50 10.04
N PHE A 153 -20.04 -10.37 8.89
CA PHE A 153 -21.05 -9.34 8.68
C PHE A 153 -22.47 -9.88 8.80
N THR A 154 -22.69 -11.16 8.58
CA THR A 154 -24.05 -11.72 8.41
C THR A 154 -24.55 -12.46 9.64
N GLU A 155 -23.66 -12.92 10.52
CA GLU A 155 -24.05 -13.53 11.79
C GLU A 155 -24.46 -12.49 12.86
N ASP A 156 -25.17 -12.93 13.88
CA ASP A 156 -25.59 -12.16 15.08
C ASP A 156 -26.49 -10.94 14.82
N GLY A 157 -27.06 -10.81 13.61
CA GLY A 157 -27.94 -9.69 13.27
C GLY A 157 -27.21 -8.33 13.24
N PHE A 158 -25.86 -8.33 13.12
CA PHE A 158 -25.03 -7.12 13.10
C PHE A 158 -25.51 -6.10 12.09
N VAL A 159 -25.88 -6.52 10.87
CA VAL A 159 -26.33 -5.62 9.81
C VAL A 159 -27.56 -4.83 10.24
N ALA A 160 -28.58 -5.51 10.76
CA ALA A 160 -29.83 -4.86 11.19
C ALA A 160 -29.60 -3.91 12.37
N TRP A 161 -28.78 -4.33 13.34
CA TRP A 161 -28.37 -3.49 14.47
C TRP A 161 -27.59 -2.26 13.99
N PHE A 162 -26.60 -2.45 13.13
CA PHE A 162 -25.74 -1.36 12.63
C PHE A 162 -26.51 -0.36 11.78
N GLU A 163 -27.43 -0.80 10.93
CA GLU A 163 -28.31 0.08 10.16
C GLU A 163 -29.13 1.01 11.07
N GLY A 164 -29.65 0.49 12.18
CA GLY A 164 -30.34 1.29 13.19
C GLY A 164 -29.45 2.34 13.83
N GLU A 165 -28.24 1.96 14.27
CA GLU A 165 -27.26 2.87 14.86
C GLU A 165 -26.77 3.91 13.85
N LEU A 166 -26.47 3.49 12.62
CA LEU A 166 -26.04 4.37 11.54
C LEU A 166 -27.10 5.44 11.24
N LYS A 167 -28.36 5.04 11.15
CA LYS A 167 -29.46 5.98 10.95
C LYS A 167 -29.54 7.01 12.08
N GLN A 168 -29.43 6.58 13.34
CA GLN A 168 -29.44 7.51 14.48
C GLN A 168 -28.24 8.47 14.46
N MET A 169 -27.03 8.00 14.05
CA MET A 169 -25.85 8.84 13.91
C MET A 169 -26.04 9.88 12.81
N LEU A 170 -26.58 9.47 11.65
CA LEU A 170 -26.83 10.37 10.52
C LEU A 170 -27.88 11.44 10.87
N ASP A 171 -28.95 11.06 11.58
CA ASP A 171 -29.98 12.00 12.02
C ASP A 171 -29.41 13.02 13.03
N ARG A 172 -28.58 12.58 13.97
CA ARG A 172 -27.88 13.47 14.92
C ARG A 172 -26.95 14.45 14.19
N ASP A 173 -26.14 13.98 13.28
CA ASP A 173 -25.21 14.82 12.50
C ASP A 173 -25.96 15.84 11.63
N ALA A 174 -27.08 15.43 11.01
CA ALA A 174 -27.92 16.33 10.23
C ALA A 174 -28.55 17.42 11.11
N ALA A 175 -28.98 17.09 12.33
CA ALA A 175 -29.51 18.06 13.29
C ALA A 175 -28.41 19.04 13.76
N ASP A 176 -27.23 18.54 14.08
CA ASP A 176 -26.08 19.34 14.49
C ASP A 176 -25.61 20.29 13.37
N PHE A 177 -25.58 19.80 12.13
CA PHE A 177 -25.24 20.62 10.98
C PHE A 177 -26.25 21.77 10.79
N LYS A 178 -27.56 21.48 10.86
CA LYS A 178 -28.60 22.51 10.81
C LYS A 178 -28.45 23.53 11.93
N MET A 179 -28.12 23.07 13.14
CA MET A 179 -27.93 23.94 14.28
C MET A 179 -26.70 24.85 14.11
N ARG A 180 -25.56 24.32 13.62
CA ARG A 180 -24.35 25.09 13.29
C ARG A 180 -24.62 26.14 12.20
N GLN A 181 -25.33 25.76 11.14
CA GLN A 181 -25.72 26.70 10.09
C GLN A 181 -26.61 27.85 10.66
N LYS A 182 -27.58 27.50 11.51
CA LYS A 182 -28.43 28.51 12.15
C LYS A 182 -27.64 29.47 13.04
N LYS A 183 -26.69 28.94 13.84
CA LYS A 183 -25.78 29.79 14.66
C LYS A 183 -24.89 30.67 13.79
N TYR A 184 -24.33 30.13 12.71
CA TYR A 184 -23.50 30.88 11.76
C TYR A 184 -24.29 32.04 11.12
N ARG A 185 -25.48 31.75 10.58
CA ARG A 185 -26.35 32.76 9.98
C ARG A 185 -26.75 33.85 10.99
N LYS A 186 -27.01 33.49 12.25
CA LYS A 186 -27.31 34.44 13.31
C LYS A 186 -26.11 35.33 13.63
N SER A 187 -24.92 34.74 13.72
CA SER A 187 -23.66 35.49 13.95
C SER A 187 -23.33 36.44 12.81
N MET A 188 -23.53 36.02 11.55
CA MET A 188 -23.31 36.90 10.39
C MET A 188 -24.29 38.08 10.35
N ARG A 189 -25.57 37.83 10.64
CA ARG A 189 -26.56 38.91 10.74
C ARG A 189 -26.23 39.95 11.84
N SER A 190 -25.72 39.49 12.98
CA SER A 190 -25.31 40.40 14.08
C SER A 190 -24.04 41.23 13.75
N ARG A 191 -23.25 40.77 12.77
CA ARG A 191 -22.02 41.45 12.30
C ARG A 191 -22.24 42.29 11.03
N GLY A 192 -23.48 42.45 10.54
CA GLY A 192 -23.80 43.19 9.32
C GLY A 192 -23.35 42.51 8.02
N GLY A 193 -22.99 41.23 8.07
CA GLY A 193 -22.57 40.45 6.90
C GLY A 193 -23.74 39.79 6.15
N ASP A 194 -23.60 39.62 4.83
CA ASP A 194 -24.56 38.86 3.99
C ASP A 194 -24.37 37.36 4.21
N PRO A 195 -25.34 36.62 4.78
CA PRO A 195 -25.24 35.19 5.03
C PRO A 195 -25.23 34.34 3.77
N ASN A 196 -25.44 34.90 2.58
CA ASN A 196 -25.43 34.21 1.30
C ASN A 196 -24.19 34.49 0.44
N ALA A 197 -23.23 35.29 0.93
CA ALA A 197 -22.03 35.64 0.17
C ALA A 197 -21.18 34.40 -0.21
N GLU A 198 -21.04 33.44 0.70
CA GLU A 198 -20.30 32.19 0.42
C GLU A 198 -21.03 31.28 -0.56
N HIS A 199 -22.36 31.26 -0.54
CA HIS A 199 -23.14 30.43 -1.51
C HIS A 199 -23.01 30.98 -2.93
N ARG A 200 -22.84 32.31 -3.09
CA ARG A 200 -22.59 32.94 -4.39
C ARG A 200 -21.17 32.66 -4.89
N GLN A 201 -20.18 32.54 -3.99
CA GLN A 201 -18.81 32.16 -4.36
C GLN A 201 -18.69 30.68 -4.74
N ALA A 202 -19.44 29.78 -4.08
CA ALA A 202 -19.43 28.35 -4.39
C ALA A 202 -20.07 28.00 -5.75
N HIS A 203 -20.92 28.89 -6.29
CA HIS A 203 -21.55 28.75 -7.62
C HIS A 203 -20.95 29.72 -8.66
N ALA A 204 -19.94 30.49 -8.32
CA ALA A 204 -19.19 31.23 -9.32
C ALA A 204 -18.36 30.25 -10.16
N PRO A 205 -18.35 30.38 -11.50
CA PRO A 205 -17.46 29.57 -12.31
C PRO A 205 -16.02 29.79 -11.85
N PRO A 206 -15.17 28.75 -11.81
CA PRO A 206 -13.80 28.90 -11.41
C PRO A 206 -13.14 30.00 -12.26
N PRO A 207 -12.31 30.87 -11.66
CA PRO A 207 -11.58 31.86 -12.43
C PRO A 207 -10.81 31.12 -13.54
N PRO A 208 -10.72 31.70 -14.73
CA PRO A 208 -9.92 31.11 -15.80
C PRO A 208 -8.50 30.85 -15.27
N PRO A 209 -7.90 29.70 -15.60
CA PRO A 209 -6.55 29.41 -15.14
C PRO A 209 -5.64 30.58 -15.51
N PRO A 210 -4.73 31.01 -14.62
CA PRO A 210 -3.79 32.05 -14.95
C PRO A 210 -3.11 31.66 -16.25
N GLN A 211 -3.16 32.53 -17.26
CA GLN A 211 -2.43 32.32 -18.50
C GLN A 211 -0.97 32.18 -18.09
N GLN A 212 -0.47 30.97 -18.14
CA GLN A 212 0.94 30.69 -17.94
C GLN A 212 1.64 31.48 -19.06
N ALA A 213 2.32 32.55 -18.66
CA ALA A 213 3.29 33.19 -19.53
C ALA A 213 4.17 32.03 -20.04
N GLN A 214 4.19 31.85 -21.36
CA GLN A 214 5.07 30.88 -21.99
C GLN A 214 6.50 31.37 -21.76
N HIS A 215 7.05 31.02 -20.60
CA HIS A 215 8.48 31.04 -20.43
C HIS A 215 9.01 29.88 -21.28
N HIS A 216 9.55 30.25 -22.44
CA HIS A 216 10.43 29.38 -23.18
C HIS A 216 11.60 29.00 -22.26
N HIS A 217 11.43 27.91 -21.50
CA HIS A 217 12.56 27.25 -20.90
C HIS A 217 13.35 26.60 -22.02
N ALA A 218 14.52 27.16 -22.27
CA ALA A 218 15.54 26.46 -23.02
C ALA A 218 15.78 25.09 -22.32
N PRO A 219 15.94 24.00 -23.07
CA PRO A 219 16.20 22.69 -22.47
C PRO A 219 17.46 22.79 -21.59
N PRO A 220 17.48 22.13 -20.43
CA PRO A 220 18.66 22.11 -19.59
C PRO A 220 19.85 21.55 -20.38
N PRO A 221 21.06 22.09 -20.18
CA PRO A 221 22.24 21.56 -20.84
C PRO A 221 22.41 20.09 -20.47
N ALA A 222 22.75 19.26 -21.45
CA ALA A 222 23.02 17.84 -21.26
C ALA A 222 24.08 17.66 -20.16
N PRO A 223 23.94 16.65 -19.26
CA PRO A 223 24.93 16.39 -18.24
C PRO A 223 26.28 16.12 -18.93
N SER A 224 27.28 16.89 -18.57
CA SER A 224 28.65 16.69 -19.02
C SER A 224 29.14 15.33 -18.54
N ILE A 225 29.45 14.45 -19.47
CA ILE A 225 30.08 13.16 -19.20
C ILE A 225 31.48 13.46 -18.64
N PRO A 226 31.83 12.96 -17.45
CA PRO A 226 33.19 13.11 -16.95
C PRO A 226 34.17 12.42 -17.89
N PRO A 227 35.37 12.96 -18.10
CA PRO A 227 36.39 12.33 -18.93
C PRO A 227 36.77 10.95 -18.35
N PRO A 228 37.07 9.97 -19.22
CA PRO A 228 37.48 8.65 -18.77
C PRO A 228 38.78 8.75 -17.96
N PRO A 229 38.97 7.89 -16.94
CA PRO A 229 40.20 7.87 -16.15
C PRO A 229 41.41 7.60 -17.03
N PRO A 230 42.59 8.12 -16.68
CA PRO A 230 43.80 7.89 -17.45
C PRO A 230 44.09 6.38 -17.54
N GLN A 231 44.31 5.91 -18.77
CA GLN A 231 44.74 4.53 -18.99
C GLN A 231 46.14 4.37 -18.37
N GLU A 232 46.28 3.57 -17.33
CA GLU A 232 47.56 3.08 -16.87
C GLU A 232 48.23 2.32 -18.02
N ARG A 233 49.41 2.81 -18.42
CA ARG A 233 50.27 2.13 -19.40
C ARG A 233 50.60 0.76 -18.85
N ALA A 234 50.17 -0.28 -19.52
CA ALA A 234 50.57 -1.64 -19.25
C ALA A 234 52.11 -1.71 -19.32
N HIS A 235 52.75 -1.96 -18.18
CA HIS A 235 54.13 -2.36 -18.14
C HIS A 235 54.27 -3.70 -18.87
N ALA A 236 55.21 -3.73 -19.83
CA ALA A 236 55.58 -4.96 -20.52
C ALA A 236 56.14 -6.00 -19.50
N PRO A 237 55.80 -7.27 -19.66
CA PRO A 237 56.33 -8.30 -18.77
C PRO A 237 57.83 -8.44 -18.96
N ALA A 238 58.57 -8.37 -17.84
CA ALA A 238 60.00 -8.63 -17.79
C ALA A 238 60.28 -10.08 -18.20
N ALA A 239 61.35 -10.26 -19.01
CA ALA A 239 61.81 -11.53 -19.50
C ALA A 239 62.15 -12.50 -18.36
N ALA A 240 61.69 -13.74 -18.50
CA ALA A 240 62.03 -14.82 -17.59
C ALA A 240 63.51 -15.18 -17.68
N PRO A 241 64.20 -15.46 -16.56
CA PRO A 241 65.56 -15.95 -16.59
C PRO A 241 65.62 -17.42 -17.08
N SER A 242 66.51 -17.67 -18.02
CA SER A 242 66.86 -18.97 -18.56
C SER A 242 67.41 -19.90 -17.47
N LEU A 243 66.88 -21.11 -17.36
CA LEU A 243 67.38 -22.21 -16.55
C LEU A 243 68.69 -22.75 -17.15
N PRO A 244 69.70 -23.05 -16.36
CA PRO A 244 70.89 -23.77 -16.84
C PRO A 244 70.60 -25.28 -16.95
N SER A 245 70.89 -25.83 -18.10
CA SER A 245 71.01 -27.26 -18.35
C SER A 245 72.26 -27.81 -17.64
N HIS A 246 72.08 -28.73 -16.67
CA HIS A 246 73.11 -29.68 -16.31
C HIS A 246 72.53 -31.08 -16.23
N LEU A 247 73.13 -31.91 -17.03
CA LEU A 247 73.21 -33.33 -17.09
C LEU A 247 73.57 -33.98 -15.73
N GLY A 248 73.06 -35.17 -15.50
CA GLY A 248 73.43 -36.10 -14.50
C GLY A 248 72.37 -37.21 -14.36
#